data_c430e8dc9dcc26e7af3b651abdf298c8
#
_entry.id   c430e8dc9dcc26e7af3b651abdf298c8
#
_cell.length_a   1.000
_cell.length_b   1.000
_cell.length_c   1.000
_cell.angle_alpha   90.00
_cell.angle_beta   90.00
_cell.angle_gamma   90.00
#
_symmetry.space_group_name_H-M   'P 1'
#
loop_
_entity.id
_entity.type
_entity.pdbx_description
1 polymer ?
#
loop_
_entity_poly.entity_id
_entity_poly.type
_entity_poly.pdbx_seq_one_letter_code
_entity_poly.pdbx_strand_id
1 'polypeptide(L)'
;MVSIPKPDPSVGETFAAFPPSVRKKILALRRLIFETADATEGVGPITETLKWGQPSHLIEASRSGTTIRLGWKASAPTQYAMYVHCQTHLVDSFRTLFPRDLTFEDNRAIVFQLDDTLAKEPLSRCIAMALTYHRQKAKSSSKRRRA
;
A
#
# COMPACT_ATOMS: atom_id res chain seq x y z
N MET A 1 -17.54 12.24 -1.15
CA MET A 1 -16.14 12.47 -0.76
C MET A 1 -15.71 11.52 0.35
N VAL A 2 -14.55 10.90 0.18
CA VAL A 2 -13.98 10.03 1.21
C VAL A 2 -13.39 10.88 2.32
N SER A 3 -13.76 10.59 3.56
CA SER A 3 -13.17 11.23 4.73
C SER A 3 -11.91 10.47 5.13
N ILE A 4 -10.77 11.15 5.08
CA ILE A 4 -9.49 10.54 5.47
C ILE A 4 -9.26 10.84 6.96
N PRO A 5 -9.15 9.80 7.81
CA PRO A 5 -9.00 10.03 9.25
C PRO A 5 -7.63 10.63 9.58
N LYS A 6 -7.58 11.38 10.67
CA LYS A 6 -6.30 11.84 11.20
C LYS A 6 -5.55 10.64 11.78
N PRO A 7 -4.23 10.55 11.58
CA PRO A 7 -3.47 9.45 12.19
C PRO A 7 -3.43 9.59 13.71
N ASP A 8 -3.31 8.45 14.40
CA ASP A 8 -3.03 8.44 15.83
C ASP A 8 -1.70 9.17 16.11
N PRO A 9 -1.50 9.71 17.33
CA PRO A 9 -0.29 10.50 17.62
C PRO A 9 1.03 9.83 17.23
N SER A 10 1.21 8.56 17.53
CA SER A 10 2.47 7.84 17.20
C SER A 10 2.71 7.76 15.70
N VAL A 11 1.66 7.47 14.93
CA VAL A 11 1.74 7.42 13.46
C VAL A 11 1.93 8.83 12.90
N GLY A 12 1.20 9.80 13.44
CA GLY A 12 1.32 11.20 13.03
C GLY A 12 2.72 11.76 13.24
N GLU A 13 3.37 11.43 14.35
CA GLU A 13 4.77 11.81 14.62
C GLU A 13 5.71 11.21 13.60
N THR A 14 5.48 9.97 13.20
CA THR A 14 6.30 9.30 12.18
C THR A 14 6.19 10.00 10.84
N PHE A 15 4.98 10.37 10.42
CA PHE A 15 4.79 11.16 9.19
C PHE A 15 5.48 12.52 9.30
N ALA A 16 5.34 13.18 10.45
CA ALA A 16 5.94 14.50 10.68
C ALA A 16 7.47 14.47 10.67
N ALA A 17 8.07 13.33 11.00
CA ALA A 17 9.51 13.16 11.03
C ALA A 17 10.14 13.00 9.64
N PHE A 18 9.37 12.68 8.61
CA PHE A 18 9.90 12.64 7.25
C PHE A 18 10.28 14.05 6.77
N PRO A 19 11.31 14.17 5.91
CA PRO A 19 11.59 15.47 5.28
C PRO A 19 10.34 16.04 4.61
N PRO A 20 10.16 17.38 4.58
CA PRO A 20 8.91 17.98 4.08
C PRO A 20 8.48 17.53 2.68
N SER A 21 9.40 17.40 1.74
CA SER A 21 9.08 16.92 0.38
C SER A 21 8.62 15.48 0.37
N VAL A 22 9.26 14.62 1.17
CA VAL A 22 8.89 13.21 1.33
C VAL A 22 7.53 13.11 2.01
N ARG A 23 7.34 13.85 3.08
CA ARG A 23 6.08 13.87 3.84
C ARG A 23 4.88 14.15 2.95
N LYS A 24 4.98 15.17 2.10
CA LYS A 24 3.91 15.54 1.17
C LYS A 24 3.53 14.38 0.26
N LYS A 25 4.53 13.71 -0.30
CA LYS A 25 4.32 12.58 -1.22
C LYS A 25 3.77 11.34 -0.50
N ILE A 26 4.33 11.03 0.65
CA ILE A 26 3.86 9.87 1.44
C ILE A 26 2.43 10.08 1.94
N LEU A 27 2.08 11.30 2.34
CA LEU A 27 0.70 11.60 2.76
C LEU A 27 -0.27 11.51 1.59
N ALA A 28 0.14 11.87 0.38
CA ALA A 28 -0.67 11.67 -0.82
C ALA A 28 -0.90 10.17 -1.08
N LEU A 29 0.12 9.36 -0.88
CA LEU A 29 0.02 7.91 -1.01
C LEU A 29 -0.91 7.31 0.06
N ARG A 30 -0.78 7.77 1.30
CA ARG A 30 -1.69 7.40 2.40
C ARG A 30 -3.15 7.68 2.02
N ARG A 31 -3.40 8.89 1.51
CA ARG A 31 -4.74 9.28 1.07
C ARG A 31 -5.29 8.32 0.03
N LEU A 32 -4.47 7.95 -0.95
CA LEU A 32 -4.87 7.02 -2.00
C LEU A 32 -5.21 5.64 -1.44
N ILE A 33 -4.49 5.18 -0.42
CA ILE A 33 -4.79 3.90 0.25
C ILE A 33 -6.19 3.94 0.89
N PHE A 34 -6.51 5.00 1.63
CA PHE A 34 -7.83 5.14 2.25
C PHE A 34 -8.94 5.29 1.21
N GLU A 35 -8.71 6.08 0.17
CA GLU A 35 -9.68 6.25 -0.93
C GLU A 35 -9.96 4.92 -1.64
N THR A 36 -8.90 4.15 -1.91
CA THR A 36 -9.03 2.86 -2.59
C THR A 36 -9.78 1.86 -1.71
N ALA A 37 -9.49 1.83 -0.41
CA ALA A 37 -10.20 0.95 0.53
C ALA A 37 -11.69 1.26 0.56
N ASP A 38 -12.02 2.55 0.59
CA ASP A 38 -13.42 2.99 0.60
C ASP A 38 -14.15 2.60 -0.68
N ALA A 39 -13.45 2.66 -1.81
CA ALA A 39 -14.01 2.32 -3.13
C ALA A 39 -14.05 0.81 -3.40
N THR A 40 -13.41 -0.01 -2.57
CA THR A 40 -13.33 -1.45 -2.78
C THR A 40 -14.32 -2.16 -1.87
N GLU A 41 -15.35 -2.73 -2.48
CA GLU A 41 -16.43 -3.41 -1.76
C GLU A 41 -15.91 -4.55 -0.88
N GLY A 42 -16.42 -4.64 0.34
CA GLY A 42 -16.11 -5.72 1.27
C GLY A 42 -14.80 -5.61 2.02
N VAL A 43 -14.02 -4.56 1.77
CA VAL A 43 -12.73 -4.37 2.46
C VAL A 43 -12.95 -3.88 3.89
N GLY A 44 -13.84 -2.92 4.09
CA GLY A 44 -14.10 -2.36 5.41
C GLY A 44 -13.05 -1.35 5.86
N PRO A 45 -13.06 -0.98 7.14
CA PRO A 45 -12.17 0.07 7.63
C PRO A 45 -10.71 -0.38 7.71
N ILE A 46 -9.82 0.57 7.41
CA ILE A 46 -8.38 0.35 7.54
C ILE A 46 -7.97 0.59 9.00
N THR A 47 -7.15 -0.32 9.54
CA THR A 47 -6.40 -0.10 10.77
C THR A 47 -5.05 0.48 10.40
N GLU A 48 -4.73 1.66 10.93
CA GLU A 48 -3.45 2.32 10.71
C GLU A 48 -2.61 2.24 12.00
N THR A 49 -1.40 1.74 11.88
CA THR A 49 -0.51 1.54 13.03
C THR A 49 0.95 1.62 12.58
N LEU A 50 1.89 1.43 13.49
CA LEU A 50 3.31 1.33 13.18
C LEU A 50 3.73 -0.14 13.24
N LYS A 51 4.45 -0.59 12.21
CA LYS A 51 5.15 -1.88 12.21
C LYS A 51 6.56 -1.62 11.75
N TRP A 52 7.53 -2.07 12.51
CA TRP A 52 8.95 -1.85 12.20
C TRP A 52 9.28 -0.35 12.05
N GLY A 53 8.56 0.50 12.81
CA GLY A 53 8.74 1.95 12.74
C GLY A 53 8.16 2.60 11.49
N GLN A 54 7.38 1.87 10.70
CA GLN A 54 6.79 2.37 9.45
C GLN A 54 5.27 2.47 9.56
N PRO A 55 4.65 3.54 9.00
CA PRO A 55 3.20 3.61 8.87
C PRO A 55 2.69 2.39 8.11
N SER A 56 1.74 1.69 8.70
CA SER A 56 1.24 0.41 8.18
C SER A 56 -0.28 0.42 8.13
N HIS A 57 -0.83 -0.16 7.07
CA HIS A 57 -2.26 -0.15 6.78
C HIS A 57 -2.72 -1.57 6.54
N LEU A 58 -3.69 -2.01 7.35
CA LEU A 58 -4.20 -3.37 7.28
C LEU A 58 -5.69 -3.42 7.55
N ILE A 59 -6.32 -4.53 7.17
CA ILE A 59 -7.76 -4.74 7.35
C ILE A 59 -7.92 -5.82 8.43
N GLU A 60 -8.05 -5.42 9.69
CA GLU A 60 -8.18 -6.36 10.80
C GLU A 60 -9.54 -7.06 10.84
N ALA A 61 -10.61 -6.32 10.59
CA ALA A 61 -11.97 -6.84 10.74
C ALA A 61 -12.27 -7.98 9.77
N SER A 62 -12.00 -7.80 8.49
CA SER A 62 -12.26 -8.82 7.46
C SER A 62 -11.07 -9.73 7.18
N ARG A 63 -9.86 -9.28 7.55
CA ARG A 63 -8.60 -9.97 7.22
C ARG A 63 -8.45 -10.25 5.73
N SER A 64 -9.07 -9.42 4.89
CA SER A 64 -9.13 -9.65 3.45
C SER A 64 -7.81 -9.39 2.73
N GLY A 65 -6.92 -8.60 3.33
CA GLY A 65 -5.72 -8.16 2.64
C GLY A 65 -4.42 -8.39 3.41
N THR A 66 -3.33 -8.19 2.71
CA THR A 66 -2.00 -8.12 3.32
C THR A 66 -1.70 -6.69 3.76
N THR A 67 -0.77 -6.53 4.71
CA THR A 67 -0.38 -5.21 5.22
C THR A 67 0.38 -4.42 4.18
N ILE A 68 0.02 -3.14 4.03
CA ILE A 68 0.76 -2.17 3.21
C ILE A 68 1.55 -1.27 4.15
N ARG A 69 2.85 -1.14 3.93
CA ARG A 69 3.72 -0.26 4.73
C ARG A 69 4.31 0.82 3.85
N LEU A 70 4.48 2.01 4.42
CA LEU A 70 5.08 3.14 3.74
C LEU A 70 6.44 3.47 4.38
N GLY A 71 7.42 3.81 3.58
CA GLY A 71 8.73 4.10 4.12
C GLY A 71 9.61 4.99 3.26
N TRP A 72 10.62 5.52 3.92
CA TRP A 72 11.66 6.35 3.33
C TRP A 72 12.98 6.03 4.06
N LYS A 73 14.08 6.07 3.33
CA LYS A 73 15.41 5.79 3.87
C LYS A 73 16.35 6.95 3.60
N ALA A 74 17.12 7.34 4.62
CA ALA A 74 18.15 8.37 4.47
C ALA A 74 19.21 7.98 3.43
N SER A 75 19.43 6.69 3.22
CA SER A 75 20.39 6.18 2.22
C SER A 75 19.91 6.37 0.77
N ALA A 76 18.61 6.63 0.58
CA ALA A 76 18.01 6.91 -0.72
C ALA A 76 17.04 8.09 -0.58
N PRO A 77 17.55 9.29 -0.32
CA PRO A 77 16.73 10.43 0.13
C PRO A 77 15.76 10.97 -0.92
N THR A 78 15.97 10.67 -2.19
CA THR A 78 15.09 11.14 -3.28
C THR A 78 14.00 10.13 -3.64
N GLN A 79 13.88 9.05 -2.87
CA GLN A 79 12.92 7.98 -3.11
C GLN A 79 12.05 7.74 -1.87
N TYR A 80 10.86 7.19 -2.10
CA TYR A 80 10.03 6.64 -1.03
C TYR A 80 9.36 5.38 -1.58
N ALA A 81 8.77 4.57 -0.73
CA ALA A 81 8.29 3.26 -1.16
C ALA A 81 7.02 2.82 -0.47
N MET A 82 6.28 1.96 -1.16
CA MET A 82 5.16 1.21 -0.63
C MET A 82 5.56 -0.26 -0.60
N TYR A 83 5.53 -0.87 0.59
CA TYR A 83 5.95 -2.25 0.79
C TYR A 83 4.75 -3.18 0.97
N VAL A 84 4.85 -4.36 0.39
CA VAL A 84 3.95 -5.49 0.64
C VAL A 84 4.79 -6.69 1.04
N HIS A 85 4.16 -7.71 1.63
CA HIS A 85 4.89 -8.90 2.07
C HIS A 85 5.42 -9.68 0.86
N CYS A 86 6.70 -10.00 0.86
CA CYS A 86 7.36 -10.67 -0.27
C CYS A 86 6.76 -12.04 -0.61
N GLN A 87 6.27 -12.77 0.39
CA GLN A 87 5.66 -14.09 0.18
C GLN A 87 4.31 -14.05 -0.53
N THR A 88 3.72 -12.86 -0.69
CA THR A 88 2.45 -12.73 -1.44
C THR A 88 2.65 -12.84 -2.94
N HIS A 89 3.86 -12.60 -3.44
CA HIS A 89 4.16 -12.49 -4.86
C HIS A 89 3.37 -11.39 -5.58
N LEU A 90 2.81 -10.45 -4.81
CA LEU A 90 2.04 -9.33 -5.36
C LEU A 90 2.88 -8.47 -6.29
N VAL A 91 4.14 -8.22 -5.93
CA VAL A 91 5.02 -7.38 -6.76
C VAL A 91 5.23 -8.00 -8.14
N ASP A 92 5.33 -9.32 -8.24
CA ASP A 92 5.42 -10.00 -9.53
C ASP A 92 4.16 -9.76 -10.36
N SER A 93 2.99 -9.82 -9.73
CA SER A 93 1.71 -9.51 -10.40
C SER A 93 1.67 -8.05 -10.85
N PHE A 94 2.13 -7.13 -10.02
CA PHE A 94 2.20 -5.70 -10.36
C PHE A 94 3.11 -5.45 -11.56
N ARG A 95 4.28 -6.13 -11.61
CA ARG A 95 5.20 -6.03 -12.74
C ARG A 95 4.57 -6.52 -14.04
N THR A 96 3.80 -7.58 -13.95
CA THR A 96 3.10 -8.13 -15.12
C THR A 96 2.05 -7.17 -15.64
N LEU A 97 1.28 -6.55 -14.73
CA LEU A 97 0.19 -5.64 -15.10
C LEU A 97 0.67 -4.24 -15.49
N PHE A 98 1.68 -3.72 -14.82
CA PHE A 98 2.11 -2.33 -14.96
C PHE A 98 3.63 -2.21 -15.11
N PRO A 99 4.22 -2.86 -16.13
CA PRO A 99 5.68 -2.89 -16.27
C PRO A 99 6.32 -1.53 -16.59
N ARG A 100 5.53 -0.58 -17.11
CA ARG A 100 6.01 0.75 -17.51
C ARG A 100 5.51 1.88 -16.64
N ASP A 101 4.40 1.65 -15.92
CA ASP A 101 3.76 2.70 -15.11
C ASP A 101 4.36 2.83 -13.74
N LEU A 102 4.95 1.77 -13.22
CA LEU A 102 5.47 1.70 -11.86
C LEU A 102 6.88 1.12 -11.86
N THR A 103 7.65 1.46 -10.83
CA THR A 103 9.00 0.95 -10.62
C THR A 103 9.01 0.07 -9.38
N PHE A 104 9.70 -1.06 -9.46
CA PHE A 104 9.66 -2.07 -8.41
C PHE A 104 11.06 -2.39 -7.87
N GLU A 105 11.11 -2.76 -6.60
CA GLU A 105 12.33 -3.24 -5.96
C GLU A 105 12.09 -4.62 -5.37
N ASP A 106 12.85 -5.61 -5.83
CA ASP A 106 12.73 -7.01 -5.41
C ASP A 106 11.28 -7.50 -5.47
N ASN A 107 10.86 -8.30 -4.49
CA ASN A 107 9.50 -8.84 -4.41
C ASN A 107 8.65 -8.14 -3.34
N ARG A 108 9.06 -6.95 -2.89
CA ARG A 108 8.43 -6.33 -1.73
C ARG A 108 8.04 -4.87 -1.87
N ALA A 109 8.48 -4.17 -2.93
CA ALA A 109 8.25 -2.72 -2.96
C ALA A 109 7.89 -2.18 -4.33
N ILE A 110 7.01 -1.17 -4.31
CA ILE A 110 6.87 -0.20 -5.38
C ILE A 110 7.67 1.03 -4.92
N VAL A 111 8.61 1.48 -5.75
CA VAL A 111 9.50 2.58 -5.44
C VAL A 111 9.09 3.81 -6.23
N PHE A 112 9.08 4.96 -5.57
CA PHE A 112 8.68 6.23 -6.17
C PHE A 112 9.83 7.23 -6.09
N GLN A 113 9.98 8.05 -7.13
CA GLN A 113 10.89 9.19 -7.12
C GLN A 113 10.13 10.43 -6.64
N LEU A 114 10.78 11.29 -5.86
CA LEU A 114 10.14 12.50 -5.34
C LEU A 114 9.63 13.42 -6.45
N ASP A 115 10.33 13.46 -7.58
CA ASP A 115 9.98 14.34 -8.70
C ASP A 115 8.85 13.79 -9.57
N ASP A 116 8.49 12.52 -9.41
CA ASP A 116 7.48 11.90 -10.24
C ASP A 116 6.08 12.11 -9.68
N THR A 117 5.12 12.31 -10.57
CA THR A 117 3.70 12.33 -10.23
C THR A 117 3.23 10.89 -10.00
N LEU A 118 2.42 10.67 -8.98
CA LEU A 118 1.85 9.34 -8.71
C LEU A 118 0.96 8.89 -9.86
N ALA A 119 1.22 7.69 -10.39
CA ALA A 119 0.35 7.04 -11.37
C ALA A 119 -0.85 6.46 -10.63
N LYS A 120 -1.85 7.30 -10.34
CA LYS A 120 -2.95 6.98 -9.44
C LYS A 120 -3.76 5.76 -9.84
N GLU A 121 -4.10 5.61 -11.12
CA GLU A 121 -4.92 4.48 -11.55
C GLU A 121 -4.22 3.14 -11.42
N PRO A 122 -3.00 2.93 -11.99
CA PRO A 122 -2.27 1.67 -11.76
C PRO A 122 -2.01 1.41 -10.29
N LEU A 123 -1.66 2.44 -9.54
CA LEU A 123 -1.35 2.32 -8.12
C LEU A 123 -2.59 1.93 -7.31
N SER A 124 -3.74 2.51 -7.61
CA SER A 124 -5.01 2.15 -6.96
C SER A 124 -5.34 0.68 -7.17
N ARG A 125 -5.08 0.14 -8.35
CA ARG A 125 -5.29 -1.28 -8.64
C ARG A 125 -4.35 -2.15 -7.81
N CYS A 126 -3.10 -1.76 -7.69
CA CYS A 126 -2.14 -2.48 -6.84
C CYS A 126 -2.57 -2.46 -5.38
N ILE A 127 -3.02 -1.31 -4.88
CA ILE A 127 -3.51 -1.17 -3.51
C ILE A 127 -4.74 -2.08 -3.30
N ALA A 128 -5.69 -2.06 -4.23
CA ALA A 128 -6.88 -2.91 -4.15
C ALA A 128 -6.51 -4.39 -4.12
N MET A 129 -5.54 -4.81 -4.92
CA MET A 129 -5.04 -6.19 -4.93
C MET A 129 -4.44 -6.57 -3.57
N ALA A 130 -3.67 -5.68 -2.97
CA ALA A 130 -3.08 -5.91 -1.65
C ALA A 130 -4.18 -6.01 -0.58
N LEU A 131 -5.15 -5.11 -0.60
CA LEU A 131 -6.24 -5.08 0.39
C LEU A 131 -7.22 -6.26 0.26
N THR A 132 -7.20 -6.95 -0.87
CA THR A 132 -8.08 -8.10 -1.12
C THR A 132 -7.32 -9.42 -1.32
N TYR A 133 -6.02 -9.43 -1.03
CA TYR A 133 -5.13 -10.55 -1.33
C TYR A 133 -5.63 -11.89 -0.79
N HIS A 134 -5.99 -11.95 0.50
CA HIS A 134 -6.43 -13.21 1.12
C HIS A 134 -7.79 -13.65 0.60
N ARG A 135 -8.66 -12.72 0.28
CA ARG A 135 -9.95 -13.01 -0.32
C ARG A 135 -9.81 -13.63 -1.71
N GLN A 136 -8.93 -13.06 -2.54
CA GLN A 136 -8.67 -13.59 -3.89
C GLN A 136 -8.02 -14.96 -3.84
N LYS A 137 -7.07 -15.16 -2.91
CA LYS A 137 -6.41 -16.44 -2.71
C LYS A 137 -7.40 -17.52 -2.27
N ALA A 138 -8.31 -17.19 -1.36
CA ALA A 138 -9.35 -18.12 -0.89
C ALA A 138 -10.28 -18.54 -2.04
N LYS A 139 -10.70 -17.61 -2.88
CA LYS A 139 -11.53 -17.91 -4.07
C LYS A 139 -10.80 -18.81 -5.05
N SER A 140 -9.52 -18.54 -5.29
CA SER A 140 -8.69 -19.33 -6.18
C SER A 140 -8.55 -20.79 -5.69
N SER A 141 -8.26 -20.96 -4.39
CA SER A 141 -8.18 -22.29 -3.76
C SER A 141 -9.51 -23.04 -3.84
N SER A 142 -10.62 -22.36 -3.60
CA SER A 142 -11.96 -22.96 -3.68
C SER A 142 -12.27 -23.45 -5.09
N LYS A 143 -11.93 -22.67 -6.11
CA LYS A 143 -12.11 -23.08 -7.51
C LYS A 143 -11.26 -24.30 -7.87
N ARG A 144 -10.03 -24.37 -7.39
CA ARG A 144 -9.15 -25.52 -7.63
C ARG A 144 -9.68 -26.80 -7.02
N ARG A 145 -10.29 -26.71 -5.85
CA ARG A 145 -10.86 -27.89 -5.16
C ARG A 145 -12.10 -28.44 -5.86
N ARG A 146 -12.79 -27.62 -6.64
CA ARG A 146 -14.03 -28.03 -7.35
C ARG A 146 -13.75 -28.61 -8.73
N ALA A 147 -12.56 -28.43 -9.23
CA ALA A 147 -12.19 -28.91 -10.57
C ALA A 147 -11.95 -30.42 -10.63
#